data_85036a763d98e8fa298b1faa70cd2aee
#
_entry.id   85036a763d98e8fa298b1faa70cd2aee
#
_cell.length_a   1.000
_cell.length_b   1.000
_cell.length_c   1.000
_cell.angle_alpha   90.00
_cell.angle_beta   90.00
_cell.angle_gamma   90.00
#
_symmetry.space_group_name_H-M   'P 1'
#
loop_
_entity.id
_entity.type
_entity.pdbx_description
1 polymer ?
#
loop_
_entity_poly.entity_id
_entity_poly.type
_entity_poly.pdbx_seq_one_letter_code
_entity_poly.pdbx_strand_id
1 'polypeptide(L)'
;ASELHIEIITEGMGDLAETGKTVSVHYEGQLTDGTVFDASKPRGEAFRFTIGAGQVIPGWEQGVTGMKVGETRKLTIPPELAYGSSGAGDVIPPDATLIFTIELLEVTTPAVLGQATPDELLSAQKDGVIVIDIRREEEWQETGIIAGAYPITAFQSNGGLHPEFRNKFFDTVTDPDVPILLYCRSGSRTTSLGNALIDQLGFTNVTHLTDGINGWQAAGQNTVSYQPE
;
A
#
# COMPACT_ATOMS: atom_id res chain seq x y z
N ALA A 1 16.69 21.37 25.93
CA ALA A 1 15.99 20.48 25.03
C ALA A 1 16.99 20.01 23.99
N SER A 2 17.24 18.73 23.95
CA SER A 2 18.09 18.13 22.93
C SER A 2 17.30 18.17 21.62
N GLU A 3 17.87 18.77 20.60
CA GLU A 3 17.27 18.91 19.29
C GLU A 3 17.78 17.81 18.35
N LEU A 4 16.95 17.39 17.38
CA LEU A 4 17.38 16.54 16.28
C LEU A 4 18.45 17.30 15.48
N HIS A 5 19.63 16.69 15.32
CA HIS A 5 20.67 17.23 14.47
C HIS A 5 20.73 16.45 13.15
N ILE A 6 20.66 17.17 12.03
CA ILE A 6 20.66 16.62 10.68
C ILE A 6 21.91 17.12 9.95
N GLU A 7 22.73 16.19 9.46
CA GLU A 7 23.89 16.47 8.63
C GLU A 7 23.70 15.78 7.26
N ILE A 8 23.78 16.54 6.17
CA ILE A 8 23.74 15.99 4.81
C ILE A 8 25.15 15.53 4.45
N ILE A 9 25.31 14.22 4.25
CA ILE A 9 26.58 13.60 3.85
C ILE A 9 26.73 13.63 2.33
N THR A 10 25.62 13.30 1.62
CA THR A 10 25.57 13.30 0.16
C THR A 10 24.25 13.93 -0.27
N GLU A 11 24.30 14.85 -1.22
CA GLU A 11 23.11 15.45 -1.81
C GLU A 11 22.42 14.47 -2.75
N GLY A 12 21.07 14.45 -2.71
CA GLY A 12 20.23 13.73 -3.64
C GLY A 12 19.64 14.66 -4.70
N MET A 13 19.28 14.10 -5.85
CA MET A 13 18.67 14.87 -6.96
C MET A 13 17.34 14.27 -7.46
N GLY A 14 16.90 13.13 -6.88
CA GLY A 14 15.65 12.48 -7.25
C GLY A 14 14.42 13.03 -6.51
N ASP A 15 13.38 12.21 -6.44
CA ASP A 15 12.10 12.56 -5.84
C ASP A 15 12.22 12.95 -4.37
N LEU A 16 11.34 13.89 -3.96
CA LEU A 16 11.32 14.44 -2.61
C LEU A 16 10.50 13.55 -1.67
N ALA A 17 11.07 13.23 -0.51
CA ALA A 17 10.40 12.54 0.59
C ALA A 17 9.49 13.50 1.36
N GLU A 18 8.19 13.34 1.20
CA GLU A 18 7.15 14.17 1.81
C GLU A 18 6.20 13.32 2.65
N THR A 19 5.50 13.95 3.58
CA THR A 19 4.45 13.30 4.37
C THR A 19 3.43 12.62 3.46
N GLY A 20 3.07 11.37 3.78
CA GLY A 20 2.17 10.53 3.00
C GLY A 20 2.85 9.72 1.89
N LYS A 21 4.12 9.95 1.60
CA LYS A 21 4.89 9.12 0.67
C LYS A 21 5.49 7.90 1.37
N THR A 22 5.59 6.80 0.65
CA THR A 22 6.35 5.63 1.09
C THR A 22 7.79 5.76 0.61
N VAL A 23 8.71 5.58 1.51
CA VAL A 23 10.15 5.66 1.24
C VAL A 23 10.80 4.30 1.43
N SER A 24 11.85 4.03 0.67
CA SER A 24 12.73 2.89 0.80
C SER A 24 14.14 3.39 1.13
N VAL A 25 14.71 2.92 2.23
CA VAL A 25 15.99 3.42 2.73
C VAL A 25 16.93 2.27 3.09
N HIS A 26 18.23 2.49 2.91
CA HIS A 26 19.25 1.79 3.67
C HIS A 26 19.67 2.62 4.89
N TYR A 27 19.96 1.96 5.99
CA TYR A 27 20.40 2.63 7.20
C TYR A 27 21.39 1.80 8.00
N GLU A 28 22.12 2.49 8.85
CA GLU A 28 22.91 1.96 9.95
C GLU A 28 22.65 2.81 11.20
N GLY A 29 22.29 2.15 12.30
CA GLY A 29 22.04 2.78 13.59
C GLY A 29 23.13 2.38 14.58
N GLN A 30 23.69 3.37 15.27
CA GLN A 30 24.74 3.18 16.27
C GLN A 30 24.52 4.06 17.51
N LEU A 31 25.05 3.60 18.62
CA LEU A 31 25.13 4.37 19.85
C LEU A 31 26.26 5.42 19.75
N THR A 32 26.33 6.34 20.71
CA THR A 32 27.36 7.40 20.74
C THR A 32 28.78 6.89 20.94
N ASP A 33 28.96 5.67 21.44
CA ASP A 33 30.25 4.98 21.57
C ASP A 33 30.67 4.26 20.27
N GLY A 34 29.86 4.31 19.23
CA GLY A 34 30.07 3.65 17.93
C GLY A 34 29.56 2.22 17.82
N THR A 35 28.92 1.68 18.87
CA THR A 35 28.31 0.35 18.82
C THR A 35 27.15 0.34 17.85
N VAL A 36 27.24 -0.45 16.77
CA VAL A 36 26.17 -0.64 15.81
C VAL A 36 25.13 -1.59 16.41
N PHE A 37 23.88 -1.14 16.53
CA PHE A 37 22.78 -1.94 17.06
C PHE A 37 21.86 -2.48 15.98
N ASP A 38 21.79 -1.83 14.82
CA ASP A 38 20.96 -2.29 13.69
C ASP A 38 21.48 -1.72 12.36
N ALA A 39 21.35 -2.51 11.27
CA ALA A 39 21.71 -2.08 9.93
C ALA A 39 20.93 -2.89 8.88
N SER A 40 20.48 -2.24 7.80
CA SER A 40 19.71 -2.87 6.72
C SER A 40 20.61 -3.54 5.68
N LYS A 41 21.75 -2.95 5.33
CA LYS A 41 22.65 -3.49 4.27
C LYS A 41 23.13 -4.93 4.52
N PRO A 42 23.53 -5.34 5.75
CA PRO A 42 23.91 -6.73 6.01
C PRO A 42 22.76 -7.74 5.82
N ARG A 43 21.51 -7.31 5.96
CA ARG A 43 20.32 -8.14 5.70
C ARG A 43 19.98 -8.24 4.22
N GLY A 44 20.55 -7.38 3.36
CA GLY A 44 20.27 -7.35 1.93
C GLY A 44 18.89 -6.78 1.55
N GLU A 45 18.14 -6.21 2.52
CA GLU A 45 16.82 -5.67 2.32
C GLU A 45 16.75 -4.21 2.75
N ALA A 46 16.21 -3.36 1.88
CA ALA A 46 15.89 -1.99 2.23
C ALA A 46 14.69 -1.92 3.16
N PHE A 47 14.70 -0.99 4.08
CA PHE A 47 13.56 -0.75 4.97
C PHE A 47 12.58 0.22 4.33
N ARG A 48 11.29 -0.12 4.37
CA ARG A 48 10.21 0.69 3.79
C ARG A 48 9.25 1.15 4.88
N PHE A 49 8.85 2.42 4.80
CA PHE A 49 7.82 2.98 5.67
C PHE A 49 7.15 4.18 4.99
N THR A 50 5.95 4.53 5.47
CA THR A 50 5.21 5.72 5.01
C THR A 50 5.42 6.87 5.99
N ILE A 51 5.92 8.00 5.49
CA ILE A 51 6.21 9.19 6.30
C ILE A 51 4.88 9.75 6.86
N GLY A 52 4.85 10.00 8.16
CA GLY A 52 3.68 10.51 8.87
C GLY A 52 2.69 9.44 9.32
N ALA A 53 2.94 8.15 9.05
CA ALA A 53 2.09 7.05 9.51
C ALA A 53 2.42 6.54 10.93
N GLY A 54 3.44 7.08 11.60
CA GLY A 54 3.85 6.66 12.94
C GLY A 54 4.48 5.27 12.99
N GLN A 55 5.05 4.81 11.90
CA GLN A 55 5.69 3.49 11.76
C GLN A 55 7.13 3.46 12.27
N VAL A 56 7.73 4.64 12.46
CA VAL A 56 9.12 4.84 12.88
C VAL A 56 9.18 5.85 14.02
N ILE A 57 10.33 5.94 14.70
CA ILE A 57 10.55 6.91 15.78
C ILE A 57 10.41 8.37 15.26
N PRO A 58 9.97 9.31 16.11
CA PRO A 58 9.78 10.71 15.71
C PRO A 58 11.01 11.36 15.05
N GLY A 59 12.22 11.00 15.49
CA GLY A 59 13.46 11.48 14.90
C GLY A 59 13.65 11.05 13.44
N TRP A 60 13.16 9.90 13.06
CA TRP A 60 13.15 9.44 11.67
C TRP A 60 12.07 10.17 10.83
N GLU A 61 10.86 10.30 11.37
CA GLU A 61 9.78 11.05 10.69
C GLU A 61 10.24 12.46 10.31
N GLN A 62 10.92 13.15 11.24
CA GLN A 62 11.44 14.49 11.00
C GLN A 62 12.71 14.48 10.14
N GLY A 63 13.63 13.55 10.37
CA GLY A 63 14.93 13.50 9.73
C GLY A 63 14.91 13.03 8.27
N VAL A 64 13.97 12.17 7.90
CA VAL A 64 13.81 11.65 6.52
C VAL A 64 12.94 12.57 5.68
N THR A 65 12.00 13.28 6.28
CA THR A 65 11.19 14.28 5.57
C THR A 65 12.10 15.32 4.91
N GLY A 66 11.85 15.61 3.64
CA GLY A 66 12.65 16.55 2.85
C GLY A 66 13.96 15.99 2.28
N MET A 67 14.25 14.69 2.46
CA MET A 67 15.31 14.01 1.71
C MET A 67 14.93 13.87 0.23
N LYS A 68 15.93 13.83 -0.62
CA LYS A 68 15.76 13.49 -2.05
C LYS A 68 16.37 12.11 -2.34
N VAL A 69 15.81 11.39 -3.29
CA VAL A 69 16.39 10.11 -3.71
C VAL A 69 17.86 10.28 -4.09
N GLY A 70 18.72 9.40 -3.57
CA GLY A 70 20.18 9.47 -3.67
C GLY A 70 20.85 10.25 -2.53
N GLU A 71 20.08 10.89 -1.67
CA GLU A 71 20.61 11.62 -0.51
C GLU A 71 20.98 10.67 0.62
N THR A 72 22.10 10.99 1.30
CA THR A 72 22.50 10.36 2.55
C THR A 72 22.55 11.40 3.66
N ARG A 73 21.82 11.17 4.74
CA ARG A 73 21.83 11.99 5.97
C ARG A 73 22.38 11.21 7.15
N LYS A 74 23.05 11.95 8.02
CA LYS A 74 23.36 11.50 9.37
C LYS A 74 22.45 12.23 10.36
N LEU A 75 21.68 11.46 11.12
CA LEU A 75 20.76 11.97 12.13
C LEU A 75 21.32 11.68 13.52
N THR A 76 21.49 12.69 14.35
CA THR A 76 21.73 12.51 15.78
C THR A 76 20.42 12.78 16.51
N ILE A 77 19.81 11.73 17.03
CA ILE A 77 18.47 11.72 17.57
C ILE A 77 18.52 11.63 19.09
N PRO A 78 18.02 12.65 19.80
CA PRO A 78 17.96 12.61 21.26
C PRO A 78 16.92 11.57 21.72
N PRO A 79 17.01 11.07 22.97
CA PRO A 79 16.14 10.02 23.48
C PRO A 79 14.64 10.37 23.41
N GLU A 80 14.26 11.63 23.56
CA GLU A 80 12.86 12.09 23.48
C GLU A 80 12.23 11.89 22.09
N LEU A 81 13.05 11.84 21.05
CA LEU A 81 12.63 11.57 19.66
C LEU A 81 12.95 10.14 19.21
N ALA A 82 13.38 9.28 20.15
CA ALA A 82 13.73 7.88 19.94
C ALA A 82 12.98 6.97 20.92
N TYR A 83 13.67 6.29 21.83
CA TYR A 83 13.08 5.31 22.75
C TYR A 83 12.99 5.78 24.20
N GLY A 84 13.39 7.03 24.49
CA GLY A 84 13.24 7.67 25.79
C GLY A 84 13.91 6.90 26.94
N SER A 85 13.31 7.02 28.11
CA SER A 85 13.79 6.36 29.35
C SER A 85 13.52 4.85 29.37
N SER A 86 12.81 4.30 28.41
CA SER A 86 12.55 2.85 28.31
C SER A 86 13.66 2.11 27.56
N GLY A 87 14.37 2.78 26.64
CA GLY A 87 15.27 2.11 25.71
C GLY A 87 14.54 1.14 24.78
N ALA A 88 15.29 0.23 24.15
CA ALA A 88 14.70 -0.82 23.31
C ALA A 88 15.50 -2.13 23.42
N GLY A 89 14.85 -3.17 23.89
CA GLY A 89 15.48 -4.49 24.09
C GLY A 89 16.74 -4.41 24.95
N ASP A 90 17.68 -5.32 24.68
CA ASP A 90 18.98 -5.36 25.35
C ASP A 90 20.06 -4.53 24.64
N VAL A 91 19.71 -3.87 23.52
CA VAL A 91 20.68 -3.22 22.62
C VAL A 91 20.67 -1.69 22.71
N ILE A 92 19.54 -1.08 23.06
CA ILE A 92 19.41 0.38 23.21
C ILE A 92 19.12 0.70 24.67
N PRO A 93 20.11 1.27 25.41
CA PRO A 93 19.93 1.65 26.81
C PRO A 93 18.85 2.73 27.01
N PRO A 94 18.31 2.87 28.25
CA PRO A 94 17.53 4.04 28.62
C PRO A 94 18.27 5.35 28.33
N ASP A 95 17.53 6.36 27.90
CA ASP A 95 18.03 7.72 27.63
C ASP A 95 19.19 7.78 26.61
N ALA A 96 19.23 6.81 25.69
CA ALA A 96 20.26 6.76 24.65
C ALA A 96 20.01 7.77 23.54
N THR A 97 21.04 8.54 23.19
CA THR A 97 21.10 9.28 21.92
C THR A 97 21.51 8.33 20.82
N LEU A 98 20.77 8.32 19.72
CA LEU A 98 21.00 7.43 18.58
C LEU A 98 21.59 8.20 17.40
N ILE A 99 22.50 7.56 16.69
CA ILE A 99 23.09 8.09 15.47
C ILE A 99 22.69 7.16 14.32
N PHE A 100 21.98 7.70 13.32
CA PHE A 100 21.61 6.96 12.12
C PHE A 100 22.26 7.58 10.89
N THR A 101 22.87 6.75 10.07
CA THR A 101 23.19 7.11 8.68
C THR A 101 22.15 6.50 7.79
N ILE A 102 21.41 7.32 7.04
CA ILE A 102 20.26 6.91 6.23
C ILE A 102 20.49 7.33 4.78
N GLU A 103 20.38 6.38 3.87
CA GLU A 103 20.45 6.60 2.42
C GLU A 103 19.05 6.39 1.82
N LEU A 104 18.49 7.41 1.17
CA LEU A 104 17.18 7.33 0.53
C LEU A 104 17.31 6.75 -0.88
N LEU A 105 16.67 5.60 -1.11
CA LEU A 105 16.75 4.87 -2.37
C LEU A 105 15.58 5.17 -3.30
N GLU A 106 14.36 5.28 -2.75
CA GLU A 106 13.14 5.40 -3.53
C GLU A 106 12.06 6.17 -2.73
N VAL A 107 11.25 6.92 -3.47
CA VAL A 107 10.04 7.57 -2.97
C VAL A 107 8.88 7.16 -3.87
N THR A 108 7.82 6.60 -3.28
CA THR A 108 6.61 6.19 -4.01
C THR A 108 5.37 6.81 -3.37
N THR A 109 4.33 7.00 -4.16
CA THR A 109 3.01 7.35 -3.63
C THR A 109 2.31 6.05 -3.26
N PRO A 110 1.84 5.87 -2.00
CA PRO A 110 1.06 4.69 -1.65
C PRO A 110 -0.15 4.56 -2.57
N ALA A 111 -0.38 3.35 -3.09
CA ALA A 111 -1.60 3.07 -3.80
C ALA A 111 -2.79 3.18 -2.83
N VAL A 112 -3.91 3.73 -3.31
CA VAL A 112 -5.17 3.79 -2.59
C VAL A 112 -6.27 3.20 -3.44
N LEU A 113 -7.26 2.57 -2.83
CA LEU A 113 -8.40 2.04 -3.54
C LEU A 113 -9.19 3.17 -4.20
N GLY A 114 -9.20 3.17 -5.54
CA GLY A 114 -9.96 4.10 -6.34
C GLY A 114 -11.46 3.83 -6.25
N GLN A 115 -12.27 4.86 -6.48
CA GLN A 115 -13.72 4.77 -6.53
C GLN A 115 -14.19 5.07 -7.96
N ALA A 116 -15.21 4.37 -8.42
CA ALA A 116 -15.79 4.58 -9.74
C ALA A 116 -17.32 4.64 -9.68
N THR A 117 -17.87 5.49 -10.53
CA THR A 117 -19.29 5.53 -10.90
C THR A 117 -19.56 4.57 -12.06
N PRO A 118 -20.83 4.26 -12.38
CA PRO A 118 -21.18 3.48 -13.57
C PRO A 118 -20.62 4.03 -14.89
N ASP A 119 -20.63 5.34 -15.08
CA ASP A 119 -20.10 5.98 -16.29
C ASP A 119 -18.58 5.86 -16.40
N GLU A 120 -17.87 5.97 -15.26
CA GLU A 120 -16.44 5.76 -15.20
C GLU A 120 -16.05 4.30 -15.46
N LEU A 121 -16.87 3.32 -15.00
CA LEU A 121 -16.68 1.91 -15.34
C LEU A 121 -16.80 1.70 -16.84
N LEU A 122 -17.81 2.28 -17.49
CA LEU A 122 -18.00 2.19 -18.95
C LEU A 122 -16.82 2.80 -19.71
N SER A 123 -16.27 3.91 -19.22
CA SER A 123 -15.06 4.51 -19.78
C SER A 123 -13.85 3.60 -19.61
N ALA A 124 -13.64 3.09 -18.39
CA ALA A 124 -12.55 2.20 -18.05
C ALA A 124 -12.55 0.92 -18.94
N GLN A 125 -13.71 0.34 -19.22
CA GLN A 125 -13.82 -0.80 -20.14
C GLN A 125 -13.34 -0.47 -21.56
N LYS A 126 -13.65 0.74 -22.06
CA LYS A 126 -13.18 1.19 -23.39
C LYS A 126 -11.66 1.35 -23.43
N ASP A 127 -11.07 1.70 -22.30
CA ASP A 127 -9.63 1.87 -22.14
C ASP A 127 -8.91 0.54 -21.83
N GLY A 128 -9.63 -0.60 -21.83
CA GLY A 128 -9.07 -1.92 -21.64
C GLY A 128 -8.84 -2.32 -20.18
N VAL A 129 -9.43 -1.60 -19.22
CA VAL A 129 -9.36 -1.97 -17.79
C VAL A 129 -10.08 -3.29 -17.56
N ILE A 130 -9.45 -4.21 -16.82
CA ILE A 130 -10.05 -5.50 -16.47
C ILE A 130 -11.12 -5.28 -15.41
N VAL A 131 -12.39 -5.57 -15.75
CA VAL A 131 -13.51 -5.46 -14.82
C VAL A 131 -13.85 -6.85 -14.26
N ILE A 132 -13.90 -6.98 -12.94
CA ILE A 132 -14.10 -8.26 -12.24
C ILE A 132 -15.34 -8.19 -11.36
N ASP A 133 -16.29 -9.11 -11.60
CA ASP A 133 -17.43 -9.35 -10.72
C ASP A 133 -17.06 -10.35 -9.64
N ILE A 134 -16.91 -9.88 -8.40
CA ILE A 134 -16.50 -10.72 -7.28
C ILE A 134 -17.67 -11.35 -6.51
N ARG A 135 -18.88 -11.23 -7.02
CA ARG A 135 -20.08 -11.81 -6.41
C ARG A 135 -20.07 -13.34 -6.52
N ARG A 136 -21.05 -13.97 -5.93
CA ARG A 136 -21.25 -15.41 -6.05
C ARG A 136 -22.08 -15.76 -7.28
N GLU A 137 -21.99 -17.00 -7.73
CA GLU A 137 -22.67 -17.46 -8.94
C GLU A 137 -24.20 -17.32 -8.86
N GLU A 138 -24.80 -17.57 -7.71
CA GLU A 138 -26.25 -17.38 -7.52
C GLU A 138 -26.67 -15.91 -7.70
N GLU A 139 -25.80 -14.95 -7.35
CA GLU A 139 -26.05 -13.52 -7.57
C GLU A 139 -25.94 -13.15 -9.07
N TRP A 140 -25.05 -13.79 -9.82
CA TRP A 140 -24.93 -13.61 -11.27
C TRP A 140 -26.15 -14.16 -12.01
N GLN A 141 -26.67 -15.31 -11.57
CA GLN A 141 -27.87 -15.92 -12.13
C GLN A 141 -29.12 -15.08 -11.86
N GLU A 142 -29.21 -14.44 -10.70
CA GLU A 142 -30.34 -13.61 -10.29
C GLU A 142 -30.40 -12.28 -11.06
N THR A 143 -29.28 -11.57 -11.18
CA THR A 143 -29.24 -10.17 -11.66
C THR A 143 -28.45 -9.97 -12.93
N GLY A 144 -27.84 -11.02 -13.48
CA GLY A 144 -26.88 -10.91 -14.58
C GLY A 144 -25.55 -10.31 -14.15
N ILE A 145 -24.68 -10.08 -15.10
CA ILE A 145 -23.35 -9.47 -14.94
C ILE A 145 -23.22 -8.22 -15.83
N ILE A 146 -22.31 -7.34 -15.52
CA ILE A 146 -21.94 -6.24 -16.43
C ILE A 146 -21.25 -6.85 -17.65
N ALA A 147 -21.68 -6.47 -18.86
CA ALA A 147 -21.10 -7.00 -20.08
C ALA A 147 -19.57 -6.80 -20.12
N GLY A 148 -18.84 -7.87 -20.49
CA GLY A 148 -17.37 -7.82 -20.54
C GLY A 148 -16.65 -7.95 -19.18
N ALA A 149 -17.36 -8.12 -18.08
CA ALA A 149 -16.76 -8.40 -16.80
C ALA A 149 -16.39 -9.89 -16.65
N TYR A 150 -15.33 -10.16 -15.92
CA TYR A 150 -14.88 -11.49 -15.53
C TYR A 150 -15.57 -11.91 -14.23
N PRO A 151 -16.43 -12.95 -14.23
CA PRO A 151 -17.08 -13.44 -13.02
C PRO A 151 -16.13 -14.33 -12.21
N ILE A 152 -15.63 -13.82 -11.09
CA ILE A 152 -14.67 -14.51 -10.21
C ILE A 152 -15.12 -14.37 -8.76
N THR A 153 -15.83 -15.38 -8.22
CA THR A 153 -16.30 -15.36 -6.84
C THR A 153 -15.15 -15.20 -5.86
N ALA A 154 -15.13 -14.10 -5.10
CA ALA A 154 -14.09 -13.84 -4.10
C ALA A 154 -14.42 -14.43 -2.73
N PHE A 155 -15.68 -14.42 -2.30
CA PHE A 155 -16.07 -14.80 -0.96
C PHE A 155 -17.17 -15.87 -0.95
N GLN A 156 -17.03 -16.83 -0.04
CA GLN A 156 -18.05 -17.80 0.30
C GLN A 156 -19.21 -17.14 1.09
N SER A 157 -20.30 -17.86 1.28
CA SER A 157 -21.47 -17.40 2.06
C SER A 157 -21.14 -17.12 3.54
N ASN A 158 -20.10 -17.79 4.08
CA ASN A 158 -19.60 -17.60 5.45
C ASN A 158 -18.63 -16.40 5.58
N GLY A 159 -18.36 -15.66 4.48
CA GLY A 159 -17.44 -14.52 4.44
C GLY A 159 -15.97 -14.90 4.24
N GLY A 160 -15.61 -16.17 4.26
CA GLY A 160 -14.25 -16.62 3.97
C GLY A 160 -13.90 -16.49 2.48
N LEU A 161 -12.59 -16.39 2.18
CA LEU A 161 -12.12 -16.37 0.79
C LEU A 161 -12.51 -17.67 0.07
N HIS A 162 -13.00 -17.54 -1.19
CA HIS A 162 -13.34 -18.70 -1.99
C HIS A 162 -12.07 -19.48 -2.37
N PRO A 163 -12.04 -20.83 -2.25
CA PRO A 163 -10.83 -21.62 -2.48
C PRO A 163 -10.18 -21.42 -3.86
N GLU A 164 -11.00 -21.24 -4.89
CA GLU A 164 -10.54 -21.06 -6.26
C GLU A 164 -10.23 -19.60 -6.62
N PHE A 165 -10.56 -18.64 -5.74
CA PHE A 165 -10.40 -17.22 -6.05
C PHE A 165 -8.99 -16.87 -6.50
N ARG A 166 -7.98 -17.30 -5.74
CA ARG A 166 -6.59 -16.95 -6.04
C ARG A 166 -6.18 -17.42 -7.44
N ASN A 167 -6.48 -18.66 -7.77
CA ASN A 167 -6.11 -19.21 -9.07
C ASN A 167 -6.79 -18.46 -10.21
N LYS A 168 -8.11 -18.35 -10.18
CA LYS A 168 -8.89 -17.65 -11.22
C LYS A 168 -8.50 -16.17 -11.33
N PHE A 169 -8.27 -15.52 -10.20
CA PHE A 169 -7.88 -14.10 -10.19
C PHE A 169 -6.49 -13.90 -10.82
N PHE A 170 -5.48 -14.69 -10.43
CA PHE A 170 -4.13 -14.55 -10.97
C PHE A 170 -3.97 -15.11 -12.38
N ASP A 171 -4.85 -15.99 -12.84
CA ASP A 171 -4.94 -16.37 -14.24
C ASP A 171 -5.46 -15.22 -15.12
N THR A 172 -6.31 -14.34 -14.54
CA THR A 172 -6.89 -13.17 -15.22
C THR A 172 -6.03 -11.93 -15.10
N VAL A 173 -5.43 -11.70 -13.93
CA VAL A 173 -4.61 -10.53 -13.61
C VAL A 173 -3.19 -10.98 -13.25
N THR A 174 -2.31 -10.94 -14.23
CA THR A 174 -0.94 -11.49 -14.11
C THR A 174 0.08 -10.47 -13.63
N ASP A 175 -0.27 -9.17 -13.61
CA ASP A 175 0.63 -8.07 -13.27
C ASP A 175 -0.08 -7.14 -12.26
N PRO A 176 0.53 -6.86 -11.09
CA PRO A 176 -0.07 -6.00 -10.07
C PRO A 176 -0.22 -4.53 -10.48
N ASP A 177 0.47 -4.10 -11.53
CA ASP A 177 0.39 -2.72 -12.02
C ASP A 177 -0.72 -2.51 -13.07
N VAL A 178 -1.32 -3.59 -13.59
CA VAL A 178 -2.42 -3.50 -14.53
C VAL A 178 -3.66 -2.91 -13.84
N PRO A 179 -4.33 -1.91 -14.45
CA PRO A 179 -5.54 -1.35 -13.89
C PRO A 179 -6.68 -2.37 -13.87
N ILE A 180 -7.27 -2.55 -12.70
CA ILE A 180 -8.44 -3.40 -12.46
C ILE A 180 -9.57 -2.64 -11.80
N LEU A 181 -10.81 -3.00 -12.14
CA LEU A 181 -12.00 -2.45 -11.52
C LEU A 181 -12.86 -3.59 -10.99
N LEU A 182 -13.07 -3.58 -9.68
CA LEU A 182 -13.85 -4.60 -8.98
C LEU A 182 -15.29 -4.13 -8.76
N TYR A 183 -16.27 -5.03 -8.87
CA TYR A 183 -17.60 -4.75 -8.33
C TYR A 183 -18.19 -5.94 -7.59
N CYS A 184 -19.03 -5.63 -6.63
CA CYS A 184 -19.86 -6.58 -5.92
C CYS A 184 -21.31 -6.09 -5.88
N ARG A 185 -22.10 -6.49 -4.87
CA ARG A 185 -23.51 -6.06 -4.78
C ARG A 185 -23.65 -4.57 -4.42
N SER A 186 -22.88 -4.09 -3.41
CA SER A 186 -23.04 -2.75 -2.80
C SER A 186 -21.72 -2.05 -2.46
N GLY A 187 -20.57 -2.52 -2.96
CA GLY A 187 -19.27 -1.93 -2.72
C GLY A 187 -18.51 -2.45 -1.49
N SER A 188 -19.16 -3.01 -0.47
CA SER A 188 -18.48 -3.38 0.78
C SER A 188 -17.47 -4.52 0.63
N ARG A 189 -17.80 -5.59 -0.10
CA ARG A 189 -16.87 -6.70 -0.36
C ARG A 189 -15.68 -6.26 -1.19
N THR A 190 -15.89 -5.37 -2.17
CA THR A 190 -14.81 -4.83 -2.99
C THR A 190 -13.91 -3.85 -2.25
N THR A 191 -14.44 -3.12 -1.27
CA THR A 191 -13.61 -2.29 -0.37
C THR A 191 -12.63 -3.17 0.41
N SER A 192 -13.11 -4.26 1.00
CA SER A 192 -12.24 -5.18 1.76
C SER A 192 -11.20 -5.87 0.87
N LEU A 193 -11.63 -6.40 -0.29
CA LEU A 193 -10.73 -7.08 -1.21
C LEU A 193 -9.73 -6.11 -1.86
N GLY A 194 -10.19 -4.95 -2.31
CA GLY A 194 -9.33 -3.97 -2.96
C GLY A 194 -8.22 -3.45 -2.06
N ASN A 195 -8.54 -3.15 -0.80
CA ASN A 195 -7.51 -2.79 0.20
C ASN A 195 -6.53 -3.95 0.45
N ALA A 196 -7.02 -5.19 0.55
CA ALA A 196 -6.14 -6.35 0.73
C ALA A 196 -5.21 -6.58 -0.47
N LEU A 197 -5.69 -6.37 -1.70
CA LEU A 197 -4.86 -6.44 -2.91
C LEU A 197 -3.74 -5.39 -2.89
N ILE A 198 -4.05 -4.18 -2.47
CA ILE A 198 -3.08 -3.08 -2.35
C ILE A 198 -2.08 -3.35 -1.22
N ASP A 199 -2.58 -3.55 0.01
CA ASP A 199 -1.77 -3.57 1.23
C ASP A 199 -0.94 -4.84 1.38
N GLN A 200 -1.45 -5.99 0.92
CA GLN A 200 -0.83 -7.30 1.13
C GLN A 200 -0.17 -7.87 -0.12
N LEU A 201 -0.66 -7.52 -1.30
CA LEU A 201 -0.20 -8.09 -2.57
C LEU A 201 0.46 -7.07 -3.50
N GLY A 202 0.52 -5.80 -3.09
CA GLY A 202 1.27 -4.75 -3.80
C GLY A 202 0.62 -4.27 -5.10
N PHE A 203 -0.68 -4.48 -5.28
CA PHE A 203 -1.39 -3.92 -6.43
C PHE A 203 -1.40 -2.39 -6.38
N THR A 204 -1.09 -1.75 -7.49
CA THR A 204 -0.92 -0.29 -7.54
C THR A 204 -2.11 0.44 -8.16
N ASN A 205 -2.96 -0.25 -8.90
CA ASN A 205 -4.03 0.37 -9.69
C ASN A 205 -5.36 -0.39 -9.55
N VAL A 206 -5.94 -0.36 -8.34
CA VAL A 206 -7.20 -1.01 -8.01
C VAL A 206 -8.28 0.04 -7.81
N THR A 207 -9.38 -0.10 -8.53
CA THR A 207 -10.59 0.72 -8.40
C THR A 207 -11.78 -0.18 -8.09
N HIS A 208 -12.83 0.34 -7.45
CA HIS A 208 -14.07 -0.39 -7.27
C HIS A 208 -15.29 0.47 -7.61
N LEU A 209 -16.34 -0.19 -8.09
CA LEU A 209 -17.66 0.43 -8.29
C LEU A 209 -18.28 0.65 -6.91
N THR A 210 -18.41 1.92 -6.49
CA THR A 210 -18.71 2.32 -5.11
C THR A 210 -19.99 1.69 -4.56
N ASP A 211 -21.09 1.74 -5.35
CA ASP A 211 -22.38 1.19 -4.98
C ASP A 211 -22.65 -0.20 -5.62
N GLY A 212 -21.63 -0.78 -6.24
CA GLY A 212 -21.69 -2.10 -6.87
C GLY A 212 -22.75 -2.21 -7.96
N ILE A 213 -23.26 -3.43 -8.17
CA ILE A 213 -24.29 -3.68 -9.18
C ILE A 213 -25.61 -2.95 -8.86
N ASN A 214 -25.87 -2.66 -7.58
CA ASN A 214 -27.07 -1.90 -7.19
C ASN A 214 -27.00 -0.48 -7.77
N GLY A 215 -25.85 0.20 -7.65
CA GLY A 215 -25.63 1.54 -8.24
C GLY A 215 -25.67 1.51 -9.76
N TRP A 216 -25.12 0.45 -10.38
CA TRP A 216 -25.20 0.22 -11.82
C TRP A 216 -26.65 0.19 -12.33
N GLN A 217 -27.49 -0.63 -11.69
CA GLN A 217 -28.90 -0.75 -12.04
C GLN A 217 -29.70 0.52 -11.74
N ALA A 218 -29.41 1.19 -10.61
CA ALA A 218 -30.05 2.45 -10.25
C ALA A 218 -29.73 3.58 -11.25
N ALA A 219 -28.56 3.53 -11.90
CA ALA A 219 -28.17 4.43 -12.98
C ALA A 219 -28.83 4.06 -14.35
N GLY A 220 -29.72 3.06 -14.37
CA GLY A 220 -30.42 2.63 -15.59
C GLY A 220 -29.57 1.81 -16.56
N GLN A 221 -28.40 1.33 -16.08
CA GLN A 221 -27.51 0.50 -16.90
C GLN A 221 -27.95 -0.97 -16.92
N ASN A 222 -27.80 -1.61 -18.07
CA ASN A 222 -28.21 -3.00 -18.28
C ASN A 222 -27.13 -4.00 -17.87
N THR A 223 -27.59 -5.19 -17.49
CA THR A 223 -26.76 -6.38 -17.32
C THR A 223 -27.04 -7.38 -18.45
N VAL A 224 -26.11 -8.32 -18.65
CA VAL A 224 -26.30 -9.47 -19.55
C VAL A 224 -26.46 -10.73 -18.72
N SER A 225 -27.19 -11.71 -19.26
CA SER A 225 -27.37 -13.00 -18.58
C SER A 225 -26.03 -13.70 -18.40
N TYR A 226 -25.78 -14.19 -17.19
CA TYR A 226 -24.65 -15.07 -16.93
C TYR A 226 -24.91 -16.43 -17.58
N GLN A 227 -23.91 -16.92 -18.31
CA GLN A 227 -23.90 -18.27 -18.87
C GLN A 227 -22.75 -19.03 -18.22
N PRO A 228 -23.04 -20.07 -17.42
CA PRO A 228 -21.97 -20.95 -16.90
C PRO A 228 -21.23 -21.63 -18.07
N GLU A 229 -19.91 -21.74 -17.96
CA GLU A 229 -19.10 -22.55 -18.88
C GLU A 229 -19.28 -24.04 -18.65
#